data_0bbf9df11df2002e2a2bcbc1108a0463
#
_entry.id   0bbf9df11df2002e2a2bcbc1108a0463
#
_cell.length_a   1.000
_cell.length_b   1.000
_cell.length_c   1.000
_cell.angle_alpha   90.00
_cell.angle_beta   90.00
_cell.angle_gamma   90.00
#
_symmetry.space_group_name_H-M   'P 1'
#
loop_
_entity.id
_entity.type
_entity.pdbx_description
1 polymer ?
#
loop_
_entity_poly.entity_id
_entity_poly.type
_entity_poly.pdbx_seq_one_letter_code
_entity_poly.pdbx_strand_id
1 'polypeptide(L)'
;MNITNPRGYRRLSLLAAVLLMGGGASVPAMSQGLDSDTAIQTIIGSDVETQEMSIKEVGDRLVAAIANTAANTQEVRRRFNLGDVGIITVLDDDTASADKVAESMEARELEISDLRVAIEGSAMFYHAVNSRRILLSDVIAMEFDGDDVLIYVLDDTPQ
;
A
#
# COMPACT_ATOMS: atom_id res chain seq x y z
N MET A 1 -52.67 14.50 34.98
CA MET A 1 -52.48 15.59 35.96
C MET A 1 -51.21 16.28 35.55
N ASN A 2 -51.41 17.30 34.78
CA ASN A 2 -51.04 18.69 35.00
C ASN A 2 -49.55 18.98 34.86
N ILE A 3 -49.16 19.57 33.70
CA ILE A 3 -49.08 21.03 33.46
C ILE A 3 -47.75 21.55 34.11
N THR A 4 -46.81 22.24 33.49
CA THR A 4 -46.81 23.38 32.57
C THR A 4 -45.39 23.77 32.20
N ASN A 5 -45.18 24.10 30.93
CA ASN A 5 -44.16 25.02 30.46
C ASN A 5 -44.46 26.44 30.96
N PRO A 6 -43.56 27.41 31.13
CA PRO A 6 -43.16 28.20 29.97
C PRO A 6 -41.79 28.88 29.98
N ARG A 7 -41.24 29.13 28.80
CA ARG A 7 -40.76 30.39 28.17
C ARG A 7 -39.88 31.33 28.98
N GLY A 8 -38.78 31.70 28.35
CA GLY A 8 -38.02 32.92 28.69
C GLY A 8 -36.95 33.24 27.66
N TYR A 9 -37.37 33.94 26.62
CA TYR A 9 -36.48 34.66 25.69
C TYR A 9 -35.73 35.71 26.44
N ARG A 10 -34.42 35.93 26.12
CA ARG A 10 -33.91 37.30 25.97
C ARG A 10 -32.61 37.30 25.16
N ARG A 11 -32.75 37.96 24.05
CA ARG A 11 -31.67 38.50 23.19
C ARG A 11 -30.81 39.44 24.01
N LEU A 12 -29.53 39.50 23.70
CA LEU A 12 -28.84 40.79 23.44
C LEU A 12 -27.52 40.53 22.67
N SER A 13 -27.51 41.21 21.57
CA SER A 13 -26.37 41.48 20.71
C SER A 13 -25.38 42.38 21.46
N LEU A 14 -24.09 42.28 21.23
CA LEU A 14 -23.21 43.44 21.07
C LEU A 14 -21.90 43.09 20.35
N LEU A 15 -21.65 43.91 19.42
CA LEU A 15 -20.60 44.07 18.43
C LEU A 15 -19.23 44.40 19.05
N ALA A 16 -18.23 44.20 18.20
CA ALA A 16 -16.93 44.90 18.09
C ALA A 16 -15.76 44.19 18.80
N ALA A 17 -14.62 44.00 18.23
CA ALA A 17 -13.80 44.78 17.33
C ALA A 17 -12.60 43.96 16.82
N VAL A 18 -12.22 44.23 15.63
CA VAL A 18 -10.99 43.95 14.89
C VAL A 18 -9.74 44.18 15.75
N LEU A 19 -8.80 43.24 15.70
CA LEU A 19 -7.36 43.56 15.71
C LEU A 19 -6.58 42.55 14.89
N LEU A 20 -6.15 42.99 13.71
CA LEU A 20 -5.07 42.41 12.93
C LEU A 20 -3.77 42.53 13.74
N MET A 21 -3.10 41.43 14.02
CA MET A 21 -1.66 41.44 14.16
C MET A 21 -1.08 40.19 13.50
N GLY A 22 -0.35 40.45 12.42
CA GLY A 22 0.46 39.48 11.71
C GLY A 22 1.56 38.94 12.63
N GLY A 23 1.63 37.65 12.72
CA GLY A 23 2.73 36.90 13.27
C GLY A 23 2.99 35.74 12.34
N GLY A 24 3.97 35.87 11.45
CA GLY A 24 4.47 34.78 10.64
C GLY A 24 5.07 33.71 11.54
N ALA A 25 4.32 32.69 11.85
CA ALA A 25 4.85 31.45 12.38
C ALA A 25 5.34 30.62 11.19
N SER A 26 6.65 30.67 10.94
CA SER A 26 7.35 29.68 10.16
C SER A 26 7.20 28.34 10.90
N VAL A 27 6.25 27.51 10.46
CA VAL A 27 6.20 26.09 10.84
C VAL A 27 7.44 25.41 10.27
N PRO A 28 8.31 24.82 11.11
CA PRO A 28 9.32 23.92 10.59
C PRO A 28 8.57 22.80 9.87
N ALA A 29 8.90 22.58 8.61
CA ALA A 29 8.52 21.37 7.91
C ALA A 29 9.18 20.20 8.67
N MET A 30 8.45 19.61 9.59
CA MET A 30 8.80 18.30 10.10
C MET A 30 8.61 17.36 8.93
N SER A 31 9.72 16.90 8.38
CA SER A 31 9.78 15.68 7.58
C SER A 31 9.30 14.56 8.50
N GLN A 32 7.98 14.33 8.53
CA GLN A 32 7.43 13.13 9.10
C GLN A 32 7.87 12.02 8.14
N GLY A 33 8.82 11.20 8.61
CA GLY A 33 9.02 9.90 7.99
C GLY A 33 7.65 9.23 7.94
N LEU A 34 7.13 9.03 6.74
CA LEU A 34 5.92 8.25 6.56
C LEU A 34 6.22 6.86 7.15
N ASP A 35 5.42 6.45 8.13
CA ASP A 35 5.39 5.06 8.54
C ASP A 35 5.13 4.22 7.30
N SER A 36 5.92 3.15 7.13
CA SER A 36 5.88 2.29 5.93
C SER A 36 4.46 1.83 5.58
N ASP A 37 3.64 1.53 6.58
CA ASP A 37 2.24 1.16 6.39
C ASP A 37 1.39 2.27 5.78
N THR A 38 1.65 3.53 6.14
CA THR A 38 0.92 4.68 5.59
C THR A 38 1.35 4.95 4.14
N ALA A 39 2.64 4.78 3.82
CA ALA A 39 3.13 4.91 2.45
C ALA A 39 2.52 3.85 1.53
N ILE A 40 2.44 2.60 2.00
CA ILE A 40 1.84 1.48 1.26
C ILE A 40 0.33 1.69 1.05
N GLN A 41 -0.41 2.17 2.06
CA GLN A 41 -1.84 2.49 1.90
C GLN A 41 -2.09 3.63 0.91
N THR A 42 -1.16 4.58 0.79
CA THR A 42 -1.29 5.68 -0.17
C THR A 42 -1.12 5.20 -1.62
N ILE A 43 -0.35 4.12 -1.85
CA ILE A 43 -0.15 3.54 -3.19
C ILE A 43 -1.41 2.82 -3.68
N ILE A 44 -2.14 2.16 -2.80
CA ILE A 44 -3.36 1.38 -3.15
C ILE A 44 -4.53 2.31 -3.55
N GLY A 45 -4.51 3.58 -3.18
CA GLY A 45 -5.58 4.56 -3.41
C GLY A 45 -5.37 5.54 -4.57
N SER A 46 -4.37 5.36 -5.41
CA SER A 46 -4.08 6.25 -6.56
C SER A 46 -3.61 5.45 -7.77
N ASP A 47 -3.82 6.00 -8.97
CA ASP A 47 -3.38 5.43 -10.25
C ASP A 47 -2.07 4.64 -10.13
N VAL A 48 -2.00 3.45 -10.75
CA VAL A 48 -0.90 2.46 -10.63
C VAL A 48 0.47 3.13 -10.52
N GLU A 49 0.98 3.26 -9.30
CA GLU A 49 2.31 3.79 -9.02
C GLU A 49 3.30 2.64 -8.79
N THR A 50 4.49 2.77 -9.36
CA THR A 50 5.63 1.92 -9.03
C THR A 50 6.44 2.64 -7.96
N GLN A 51 6.69 2.01 -6.83
CA GLN A 51 7.50 2.56 -5.75
C GLN A 51 8.65 1.61 -5.44
N GLU A 52 9.84 2.17 -5.23
CA GLU A 52 10.99 1.45 -4.69
C GLU A 52 10.96 1.53 -3.15
N MET A 53 11.13 0.40 -2.48
CA MET A 53 11.16 0.33 -1.01
C MET A 53 12.29 -0.57 -0.53
N SER A 54 12.91 -0.16 0.58
CA SER A 54 13.93 -0.95 1.27
C SER A 54 13.33 -2.28 1.75
N ILE A 55 14.06 -3.37 1.58
CA ILE A 55 13.68 -4.68 2.14
C ILE A 55 13.56 -4.64 3.67
N LYS A 56 14.29 -3.74 4.32
CA LYS A 56 14.18 -3.51 5.76
C LYS A 56 12.82 -2.95 6.16
N GLU A 57 12.21 -2.13 5.31
CA GLU A 57 10.91 -1.51 5.58
C GLU A 57 9.75 -2.45 5.30
N VAL A 58 9.84 -3.24 4.23
CA VAL A 58 8.74 -4.10 3.77
C VAL A 58 8.92 -5.58 4.08
N GLY A 59 10.09 -6.00 4.60
CA GLY A 59 10.47 -7.40 4.71
C GLY A 59 9.47 -8.28 5.48
N ASP A 60 9.01 -7.85 6.63
CA ASP A 60 8.06 -8.65 7.44
C ASP A 60 6.71 -8.79 6.71
N ARG A 61 6.23 -7.74 6.03
CA ARG A 61 5.00 -7.77 5.22
C ARG A 61 5.18 -8.64 3.98
N LEU A 62 6.32 -8.53 3.32
CA LEU A 62 6.69 -9.35 2.18
C LEU A 62 6.73 -10.84 2.54
N VAL A 63 7.36 -11.21 3.67
CA VAL A 63 7.35 -12.59 4.19
C VAL A 63 5.92 -13.09 4.41
N ALA A 64 5.05 -12.26 4.97
CA ALA A 64 3.63 -12.61 5.15
C ALA A 64 2.90 -12.77 3.79
N ALA A 65 3.18 -11.90 2.81
CA ALA A 65 2.63 -12.01 1.46
C ALA A 65 3.10 -13.30 0.75
N ILE A 66 4.39 -13.64 0.88
CA ILE A 66 4.96 -14.90 0.37
C ILE A 66 4.28 -16.12 1.04
N ALA A 67 4.08 -16.07 2.36
CA ALA A 67 3.40 -17.15 3.07
C ALA A 67 1.96 -17.38 2.60
N ASN A 68 1.30 -16.34 2.07
CA ASN A 68 -0.06 -16.38 1.55
C ASN A 68 -0.14 -16.61 0.03
N THR A 69 0.97 -16.87 -0.65
CA THR A 69 1.05 -16.97 -2.12
C THR A 69 0.02 -17.95 -2.71
N ALA A 70 -0.18 -19.11 -2.09
CA ALA A 70 -1.15 -20.08 -2.58
C ALA A 70 -2.60 -19.54 -2.57
N ALA A 71 -2.99 -18.79 -1.53
CA ALA A 71 -4.30 -18.16 -1.45
C ALA A 71 -4.41 -17.02 -2.48
N ASN A 72 -3.39 -16.18 -2.58
CA ASN A 72 -3.33 -15.07 -3.52
C ASN A 72 -3.37 -15.54 -4.98
N THR A 73 -2.75 -16.68 -5.29
CA THR A 73 -2.85 -17.33 -6.61
C THR A 73 -4.30 -17.69 -6.97
N GLN A 74 -5.09 -18.14 -6.00
CA GLN A 74 -6.51 -18.41 -6.22
C GLN A 74 -7.31 -17.13 -6.45
N GLU A 75 -6.96 -16.02 -5.77
CA GLU A 75 -7.56 -14.73 -6.03
C GLU A 75 -7.27 -14.25 -7.46
N VAL A 76 -6.02 -14.33 -7.94
CA VAL A 76 -5.66 -14.02 -9.34
C VAL A 76 -6.53 -14.77 -10.34
N ARG A 77 -6.75 -16.08 -10.11
CA ARG A 77 -7.54 -16.92 -11.01
C ARG A 77 -9.03 -16.63 -11.00
N ARG A 78 -9.57 -16.06 -9.93
CA ARG A 78 -11.01 -15.81 -9.76
C ARG A 78 -11.44 -14.40 -10.08
N ARG A 79 -10.51 -13.45 -10.12
CA ARG A 79 -10.85 -12.05 -10.32
C ARG A 79 -11.10 -11.72 -11.78
N PHE A 80 -12.15 -10.92 -11.99
CA PHE A 80 -12.56 -10.39 -13.29
C PHE A 80 -12.46 -8.86 -13.39
N ASN A 81 -12.17 -8.21 -12.26
CA ASN A 81 -11.93 -6.78 -12.17
C ASN A 81 -10.76 -6.52 -11.21
N LEU A 82 -10.03 -5.46 -11.44
CA LEU A 82 -9.02 -4.91 -10.55
C LEU A 82 -9.43 -3.51 -10.15
N GLY A 83 -9.22 -3.18 -8.89
CA GLY A 83 -9.13 -1.82 -8.41
C GLY A 83 -7.77 -1.22 -8.76
N ASP A 84 -7.19 -0.48 -7.84
CA ASP A 84 -5.86 0.08 -8.03
C ASP A 84 -4.78 -1.01 -7.92
N VAL A 85 -3.76 -0.90 -8.76
CA VAL A 85 -2.62 -1.82 -8.77
C VAL A 85 -1.36 -1.06 -8.38
N GLY A 86 -0.84 -1.36 -7.19
CA GLY A 86 0.46 -0.89 -6.73
C GLY A 86 1.55 -1.91 -7.04
N ILE A 87 2.74 -1.44 -7.37
CA ILE A 87 3.92 -2.27 -7.57
C ILE A 87 5.03 -1.75 -6.66
N ILE A 88 5.56 -2.62 -5.83
CA ILE A 88 6.70 -2.33 -4.96
C ILE A 88 7.91 -3.07 -5.50
N THR A 89 8.91 -2.30 -5.95
CA THR A 89 10.25 -2.82 -6.23
C THR A 89 11.03 -2.85 -4.92
N VAL A 90 11.36 -4.06 -4.47
CA VAL A 90 12.05 -4.29 -3.21
C VAL A 90 13.56 -4.22 -3.45
N LEU A 91 14.22 -3.29 -2.74
CA LEU A 91 15.68 -3.11 -2.80
C LEU A 91 16.34 -4.00 -1.75
N ASP A 92 17.33 -4.78 -2.15
CA ASP A 92 18.15 -5.62 -1.26
C ASP A 92 19.24 -4.77 -0.61
N ASP A 93 18.89 -4.03 0.43
CA ASP A 93 19.75 -3.10 1.14
C ASP A 93 19.98 -3.47 2.62
N ASP A 94 19.42 -4.59 3.10
CA ASP A 94 19.58 -5.09 4.46
C ASP A 94 19.70 -6.63 4.49
N THR A 95 20.90 -7.14 4.71
CA THR A 95 21.21 -8.57 4.65
C THR A 95 20.32 -9.43 5.56
N ALA A 96 20.01 -8.97 6.77
CA ALA A 96 19.21 -9.76 7.71
C ALA A 96 17.76 -9.91 7.27
N SER A 97 17.19 -8.89 6.63
CA SER A 97 15.85 -8.92 6.05
C SER A 97 15.85 -9.72 4.75
N ALA A 98 16.88 -9.56 3.92
CA ALA A 98 17.07 -10.32 2.69
C ALA A 98 17.16 -11.83 2.94
N ASP A 99 17.92 -12.25 3.95
CA ASP A 99 18.03 -13.68 4.34
C ASP A 99 16.67 -14.28 4.69
N LYS A 100 15.85 -13.57 5.48
CA LYS A 100 14.49 -14.03 5.85
C LYS A 100 13.56 -14.13 4.64
N VAL A 101 13.63 -13.16 3.74
CA VAL A 101 12.84 -13.17 2.51
C VAL A 101 13.28 -14.31 1.60
N ALA A 102 14.59 -14.51 1.42
CA ALA A 102 15.16 -15.60 0.63
C ALA A 102 14.72 -16.97 1.17
N GLU A 103 14.82 -17.20 2.48
CA GLU A 103 14.34 -18.43 3.13
C GLU A 103 12.85 -18.66 2.89
N SER A 104 12.04 -17.60 3.00
CA SER A 104 10.60 -17.67 2.73
C SER A 104 10.29 -17.99 1.27
N MET A 105 11.04 -17.42 0.32
CA MET A 105 10.90 -17.70 -1.11
C MET A 105 11.30 -19.14 -1.45
N GLU A 106 12.41 -19.62 -0.90
CA GLU A 106 12.86 -21.02 -1.09
C GLU A 106 11.80 -22.00 -0.58
N ALA A 107 11.25 -21.75 0.61
CA ALA A 107 10.20 -22.58 1.17
C ALA A 107 8.89 -22.59 0.35
N ARG A 108 8.67 -21.61 -0.53
CA ARG A 108 7.45 -21.41 -1.33
C ARG A 108 7.70 -21.30 -2.83
N GLU A 109 8.82 -21.83 -3.31
CA GLU A 109 9.22 -21.72 -4.72
C GLU A 109 8.15 -22.19 -5.69
N LEU A 110 7.50 -23.30 -5.40
CA LEU A 110 6.43 -23.85 -6.24
C LEU A 110 5.20 -22.96 -6.27
N GLU A 111 4.79 -22.44 -5.12
CA GLU A 111 3.64 -21.52 -5.02
C GLU A 111 3.91 -20.19 -5.74
N ILE A 112 5.14 -19.67 -5.66
CA ILE A 112 5.56 -18.46 -6.40
C ILE A 112 5.56 -18.73 -7.91
N SER A 113 6.02 -19.90 -8.34
CA SER A 113 5.95 -20.30 -9.73
C SER A 113 4.49 -20.39 -10.22
N ASP A 114 3.60 -20.98 -9.43
CA ASP A 114 2.17 -21.07 -9.72
C ASP A 114 1.49 -19.70 -9.78
N LEU A 115 1.93 -18.75 -8.94
CA LEU A 115 1.47 -17.37 -8.97
C LEU A 115 1.83 -16.70 -10.31
N ARG A 116 3.08 -16.83 -10.75
CA ARG A 116 3.56 -16.30 -12.02
C ARG A 116 2.76 -16.85 -13.20
N VAL A 117 2.49 -18.16 -13.21
CA VAL A 117 1.63 -18.80 -14.21
C VAL A 117 0.20 -18.26 -14.15
N ALA A 118 -0.34 -18.03 -12.96
CA ALA A 118 -1.68 -17.46 -12.82
C ALA A 118 -1.76 -16.01 -13.34
N ILE A 119 -0.72 -15.20 -13.09
CA ILE A 119 -0.60 -13.84 -13.63
C ILE A 119 -0.53 -13.90 -15.17
N GLU A 120 0.32 -14.76 -15.73
CA GLU A 120 0.45 -14.95 -17.19
C GLU A 120 -0.88 -15.34 -17.85
N GLY A 121 -1.65 -16.20 -17.18
CA GLY A 121 -2.98 -16.64 -17.64
C GLY A 121 -4.09 -15.58 -17.50
N SER A 122 -3.84 -14.49 -16.80
CA SER A 122 -4.82 -13.41 -16.58
C SER A 122 -4.45 -12.17 -17.37
N ALA A 123 -5.24 -11.82 -18.38
CA ALA A 123 -4.98 -10.66 -19.23
C ALA A 123 -4.83 -9.35 -18.42
N MET A 124 -5.59 -9.19 -17.34
CA MET A 124 -5.56 -7.99 -16.50
C MET A 124 -4.25 -7.89 -15.71
N PHE A 125 -3.91 -8.93 -14.96
CA PHE A 125 -2.69 -8.94 -14.16
C PHE A 125 -1.44 -8.93 -15.04
N TYR A 126 -1.44 -9.69 -16.14
CA TYR A 126 -0.35 -9.67 -17.10
C TYR A 126 -0.14 -8.28 -17.69
N HIS A 127 -1.24 -7.60 -18.07
CA HIS A 127 -1.14 -6.24 -18.60
C HIS A 127 -0.62 -5.25 -17.55
N ALA A 128 -1.05 -5.37 -16.30
CA ALA A 128 -0.59 -4.51 -15.20
C ALA A 128 0.93 -4.62 -15.00
N VAL A 129 1.48 -5.85 -14.98
CA VAL A 129 2.91 -6.10 -14.82
C VAL A 129 3.69 -5.67 -16.08
N ASN A 130 3.23 -6.11 -17.26
CA ASN A 130 3.93 -5.88 -18.52
C ASN A 130 3.95 -4.40 -18.94
N SER A 131 2.91 -3.62 -18.62
CA SER A 131 2.84 -2.17 -18.92
C SER A 131 3.95 -1.39 -18.21
N ARG A 132 4.50 -1.92 -17.13
CA ARG A 132 5.61 -1.37 -16.35
C ARG A 132 6.97 -1.96 -16.71
N ARG A 133 7.02 -2.83 -17.74
CA ARG A 133 8.23 -3.53 -18.20
C ARG A 133 8.85 -4.42 -17.14
N ILE A 134 8.04 -4.92 -16.20
CA ILE A 134 8.46 -5.86 -15.17
C ILE A 134 8.42 -7.25 -15.74
N LEU A 135 9.48 -8.02 -15.49
CA LEU A 135 9.50 -9.42 -15.87
C LEU A 135 8.69 -10.26 -14.88
N LEU A 136 7.95 -11.24 -15.36
CA LEU A 136 7.21 -12.14 -14.48
C LEU A 136 8.13 -12.93 -13.53
N SER A 137 9.37 -13.19 -13.97
CA SER A 137 10.40 -13.81 -13.12
C SER A 137 10.70 -13.02 -11.86
N ASP A 138 10.54 -11.71 -11.90
CA ASP A 138 10.91 -10.81 -10.80
C ASP A 138 9.77 -10.67 -9.80
N VAL A 139 8.54 -11.08 -10.17
CA VAL A 139 7.39 -11.09 -9.24
C VAL A 139 7.59 -12.18 -8.20
N ILE A 140 7.58 -11.81 -6.92
CA ILE A 140 7.83 -12.72 -5.78
C ILE A 140 6.62 -12.93 -4.89
N ALA A 141 5.72 -11.94 -4.82
CA ALA A 141 4.49 -12.06 -4.04
C ALA A 141 3.43 -11.09 -4.54
N MET A 142 2.21 -11.33 -4.11
CA MET A 142 1.07 -10.41 -4.27
C MET A 142 0.27 -10.35 -2.99
N GLU A 143 -0.45 -9.25 -2.82
CA GLU A 143 -1.36 -9.03 -1.71
C GLU A 143 -2.63 -8.37 -2.24
N PHE A 144 -3.77 -8.67 -1.62
CA PHE A 144 -5.06 -8.10 -1.99
C PHE A 144 -5.68 -7.38 -0.80
N ASP A 145 -6.18 -6.17 -1.04
CA ASP A 145 -7.01 -5.43 -0.10
C ASP A 145 -8.30 -5.00 -0.81
N GLY A 146 -9.40 -5.71 -0.53
CA GLY A 146 -10.62 -5.54 -1.30
C GLY A 146 -10.41 -5.86 -2.79
N ASP A 147 -10.62 -4.86 -3.66
CA ASP A 147 -10.38 -4.97 -5.10
C ASP A 147 -8.97 -4.51 -5.52
N ASP A 148 -8.24 -3.88 -4.60
CA ASP A 148 -6.91 -3.36 -4.85
C ASP A 148 -5.85 -4.46 -4.71
N VAL A 149 -4.74 -4.28 -5.43
CA VAL A 149 -3.68 -5.28 -5.53
C VAL A 149 -2.33 -4.62 -5.34
N LEU A 150 -1.50 -5.26 -4.52
CA LEU A 150 -0.10 -4.90 -4.37
C LEU A 150 0.78 -6.04 -4.88
N ILE A 151 1.70 -5.73 -5.79
CA ILE A 151 2.62 -6.69 -6.41
C ILE A 151 4.03 -6.37 -5.92
N TYR A 152 4.71 -7.37 -5.38
CA TYR A 152 6.11 -7.26 -4.94
C TYR A 152 7.04 -7.83 -5.99
N VAL A 153 8.06 -7.06 -6.32
CA VAL A 153 9.06 -7.37 -7.34
C VAL A 153 10.45 -7.21 -6.75
N LEU A 154 11.33 -8.17 -6.96
CA LEU A 154 12.75 -7.98 -6.65
C LEU A 154 13.43 -7.24 -7.79
N ASP A 155 14.26 -6.25 -7.46
CA ASP A 155 15.19 -5.67 -8.41
C ASP A 155 16.43 -6.59 -8.50
N ASP A 156 16.47 -7.40 -9.54
CA ASP A 156 17.60 -8.31 -9.80
C ASP A 156 18.68 -7.61 -10.67
N THR A 157 18.71 -6.27 -10.65
CA THR A 157 19.74 -5.52 -11.37
C THR A 157 21.04 -5.55 -10.56
N PRO A 158 22.08 -6.25 -11.02
CA PRO A 158 23.37 -6.26 -10.33
C PRO A 158 23.94 -4.83 -10.33
N GLN A 159 24.16 -4.28 -9.13
CA GLN A 159 24.81 -2.99 -8.92
C GLN A 159 26.32 -3.07 -9.20
#